data_54de0ccd2a5347bdc057f660a3b1fed4
#
_entry.id   54de0ccd2a5347bdc057f660a3b1fed4
#
_cell.length_a   1.000
_cell.length_b   1.000
_cell.length_c   1.000
_cell.angle_alpha   90.00
_cell.angle_beta   90.00
_cell.angle_gamma   90.00
#
_symmetry.space_group_name_H-M   'P 1'
#
loop_
_entity.id
_entity.type
_entity.pdbx_description
1 polymer ?
#
loop_
_entity_poly.entity_id
_entity_poly.type
_entity_poly.pdbx_seq_one_letter_code
_entity_poly.pdbx_strand_id
1 'polypeptide(L)'
;MSLLRRAILISLIALPLFACGKEASHPAKAPEPPTVRDVTVGAATVAEMEEATEVTGTVKSRTVSTLSSKIVGRILALHAREGSVVQAGQLLIELDDQDIVAQVRRAEAGLAEAESGMAEVDRGIAAAAAGRAAAEAQRDLAVSTLARYQRLLDRKSVAPQEYDQVAAQQKAAAAGVERAIAEGQVVQSKRQQVLARMESARVEINSVQVMRGYAKITAPFAGIVTVKHTDVGGLAAPGIPLLTLEDQRRYWLESTVPESQVSGLKRGQSLRVTIEAAGVSGAAQVSEILPAADPATRTITVRLDLPASSRLRSGLFGRVWIPAGRRQALQVAREAVVERGQLQGVYVVGQDGIARFRLIRTGALRQGGLEVLSGLSSGERVVLKGVERVTDGARIQP
;
A
#
# COMPACT_ATOMS: atom_id res chain seq x y z
N MET A 1 29.84 5.28 74.59
CA MET A 1 30.73 4.38 75.36
C MET A 1 32.06 4.36 74.66
N SER A 2 32.93 4.95 75.19
CA SER A 2 34.31 4.82 75.75
C SER A 2 35.37 4.92 74.63
N LEU A 3 36.12 6.04 74.60
CA LEU A 3 37.32 6.35 75.36
C LEU A 3 38.52 5.47 74.94
N LEU A 4 39.62 6.01 74.38
CA LEU A 4 40.85 6.41 75.13
C LEU A 4 41.93 6.77 74.08
N ARG A 5 42.45 8.01 73.95
CA ARG A 5 43.53 8.65 74.64
C ARG A 5 44.89 7.91 74.56
N ARG A 6 45.86 8.60 73.95
CA ARG A 6 47.19 9.00 74.49
C ARG A 6 48.15 9.28 73.36
N ALA A 7 48.65 10.45 73.11
CA ALA A 7 49.55 11.35 73.91
C ALA A 7 51.05 11.11 73.62
N ILE A 8 51.66 12.16 73.00
CA ILE A 8 52.97 12.76 73.34
C ILE A 8 54.24 11.97 73.03
N LEU A 9 55.09 12.51 72.11
CA LEU A 9 56.43 12.94 72.58
C LEU A 9 57.09 13.97 71.65
N ILE A 10 57.43 15.09 72.20
CA ILE A 10 58.30 16.18 71.72
C ILE A 10 59.73 15.72 71.76
N SER A 11 60.54 15.96 70.72
CA SER A 11 62.00 16.05 70.89
C SER A 11 62.56 17.17 70.02
N LEU A 12 63.02 18.16 70.72
CA LEU A 12 63.69 19.37 70.29
C LEU A 12 65.22 19.06 70.27
N ILE A 13 65.89 19.26 69.09
CA ILE A 13 67.37 19.41 69.11
C ILE A 13 67.79 20.43 68.02
N ALA A 14 68.52 21.32 68.42
CA ALA A 14 69.19 22.54 67.99
C ALA A 14 69.90 22.58 66.64
N LEU A 15 69.94 23.82 66.14
CA LEU A 15 70.77 24.44 65.09
C LEU A 15 72.28 24.12 65.23
N PRO A 16 73.07 24.22 64.13
CA PRO A 16 73.79 25.46 63.96
C PRO A 16 73.73 26.10 62.57
N LEU A 17 73.79 27.44 62.57
CA LEU A 17 74.13 28.32 61.45
C LEU A 17 75.48 27.99 60.89
N PHE A 18 75.59 27.96 59.52
CA PHE A 18 76.75 28.37 58.79
C PHE A 18 76.38 29.21 57.58
N ALA A 19 77.14 30.24 57.38
CA ALA A 19 76.94 31.40 56.59
C ALA A 19 77.45 31.22 55.14
N CYS A 20 76.89 32.08 54.25
CA CYS A 20 77.48 32.67 53.07
C CYS A 20 77.82 31.79 51.84
N GLY A 21 77.11 32.00 50.80
CA GLY A 21 77.51 31.75 49.42
C GLY A 21 76.49 32.39 48.44
N LYS A 22 76.70 33.66 48.12
CA LYS A 22 75.96 34.41 47.13
C LYS A 22 76.47 34.01 45.74
N GLU A 23 75.86 33.00 45.13
CA GLU A 23 76.06 32.76 43.70
C GLU A 23 74.88 33.38 42.96
N ALA A 24 75.21 34.34 42.14
CA ALA A 24 74.27 34.97 41.12
C ALA A 24 73.86 33.90 40.10
N SER A 25 72.69 33.35 40.33
CA SER A 25 72.05 32.55 39.23
C SER A 25 71.67 33.49 38.10
N HIS A 26 72.38 33.36 36.97
CA HIS A 26 71.90 33.86 35.67
C HIS A 26 70.56 33.24 35.41
N PRO A 27 69.55 34.02 35.01
CA PRO A 27 68.31 33.45 34.49
C PRO A 27 68.67 32.63 33.25
N ALA A 28 68.52 31.32 33.30
CA ALA A 28 68.58 30.46 32.12
C ALA A 28 67.62 30.99 31.08
N LYS A 29 68.13 31.45 29.96
CA LYS A 29 67.33 31.86 28.77
C LYS A 29 66.45 30.64 28.42
N ALA A 30 65.14 30.82 28.59
CA ALA A 30 64.18 29.76 28.22
C ALA A 30 64.49 29.34 26.78
N PRO A 31 64.52 28.04 26.48
CA PRO A 31 64.78 27.57 25.13
C PRO A 31 63.83 28.23 24.13
N GLU A 32 64.37 28.83 23.08
CA GLU A 32 63.54 29.44 22.05
C GLU A 32 62.59 28.36 21.50
N PRO A 33 61.29 28.65 21.36
CA PRO A 33 60.33 27.67 20.84
C PRO A 33 60.74 27.22 19.43
N PRO A 34 60.65 25.92 19.13
CA PRO A 34 60.99 25.41 17.80
C PRO A 34 60.15 26.10 16.76
N THR A 35 60.78 26.65 15.71
CA THR A 35 60.04 27.36 14.65
C THR A 35 59.61 26.35 13.57
N VAL A 36 58.34 26.29 13.29
CA VAL A 36 57.78 25.43 12.22
C VAL A 36 57.30 26.29 11.07
N ARG A 37 57.76 25.95 9.86
CA ARG A 37 57.42 26.61 8.60
C ARG A 37 56.49 25.68 7.77
N ASP A 38 55.86 26.21 6.70
CA ASP A 38 54.99 25.49 5.78
C ASP A 38 53.75 24.89 6.47
N VAL A 39 53.11 25.66 7.31
CA VAL A 39 51.81 25.33 7.93
C VAL A 39 50.77 26.34 7.50
N THR A 40 49.56 25.86 7.23
CA THR A 40 48.42 26.74 6.93
C THR A 40 47.61 26.95 8.17
N VAL A 41 47.41 28.22 8.54
CA VAL A 41 46.60 28.62 9.69
C VAL A 41 45.26 29.21 9.17
N GLY A 42 44.16 28.83 9.78
CA GLY A 42 42.85 29.40 9.49
C GLY A 42 42.01 29.56 10.75
N ALA A 43 40.90 30.27 10.65
CA ALA A 43 40.03 30.50 11.78
C ALA A 43 38.99 29.40 11.91
N ALA A 44 38.66 29.04 13.15
CA ALA A 44 37.47 28.26 13.43
C ALA A 44 36.23 29.12 13.11
N THR A 45 35.37 28.65 12.22
CA THR A 45 34.21 29.41 11.74
C THR A 45 32.90 28.83 12.23
N VAL A 46 31.94 29.71 12.49
CA VAL A 46 30.56 29.29 12.73
C VAL A 46 29.87 29.18 11.39
N ALA A 47 29.35 28.02 11.08
CA ALA A 47 28.55 27.77 9.87
C ALA A 47 27.19 27.19 10.22
N GLU A 48 26.24 27.44 9.34
CA GLU A 48 24.93 26.78 9.43
C GLU A 48 25.07 25.32 9.08
N MET A 49 24.65 24.46 10.01
CA MET A 49 24.59 23.03 9.79
C MET A 49 23.14 22.57 9.71
N GLU A 50 22.83 21.78 8.68
CA GLU A 50 21.55 21.09 8.61
C GLU A 50 21.50 19.98 9.64
N GLU A 51 20.54 20.08 10.51
CA GLU A 51 20.24 19.03 11.50
C GLU A 51 19.24 18.05 10.87
N ALA A 52 19.48 16.77 11.02
CA ALA A 52 18.60 15.73 10.57
C ALA A 52 18.43 14.70 11.69
N THR A 53 17.20 14.38 12.00
CA THR A 53 16.88 13.32 12.97
C THR A 53 16.70 12.01 12.21
N GLU A 54 17.34 10.98 12.70
CA GLU A 54 17.16 9.62 12.22
C GLU A 54 15.88 9.03 12.81
N VAL A 55 14.99 8.56 11.94
CA VAL A 55 13.74 7.89 12.32
C VAL A 55 13.72 6.53 11.65
N THR A 56 13.18 5.56 12.35
CA THR A 56 13.06 4.19 11.88
C THR A 56 11.74 3.94 11.18
N GLY A 57 11.72 2.95 10.31
CA GLY A 57 10.52 2.53 9.61
C GLY A 57 10.58 1.09 9.16
N THR A 58 9.45 0.58 8.70
CA THR A 58 9.30 -0.77 8.18
C THR A 58 8.91 -0.71 6.71
N VAL A 59 9.57 -1.49 5.90
CA VAL A 59 9.23 -1.68 4.49
C VAL A 59 7.92 -2.46 4.40
N LYS A 60 6.96 -1.94 3.65
CA LYS A 60 5.68 -2.62 3.36
C LYS A 60 5.39 -2.59 1.87
N SER A 61 4.82 -3.65 1.36
CA SER A 61 4.27 -3.64 0.00
C SER A 61 3.12 -2.62 -0.09
N ARG A 62 3.05 -1.91 -1.21
CA ARG A 62 1.97 -0.95 -1.45
C ARG A 62 0.62 -1.63 -1.66
N THR A 63 0.62 -2.83 -2.22
CA THR A 63 -0.59 -3.60 -2.50
C THR A 63 -0.48 -4.97 -1.84
N VAL A 64 -1.33 -5.18 -0.85
CA VAL A 64 -1.50 -6.45 -0.15
C VAL A 64 -2.95 -6.89 -0.31
N SER A 65 -3.18 -8.14 -0.65
CA SER A 65 -4.51 -8.72 -0.73
C SER A 65 -4.58 -10.00 0.07
N THR A 66 -5.48 -10.03 1.03
CA THR A 66 -5.84 -11.26 1.74
C THR A 66 -7.00 -11.91 1.00
N LEU A 67 -6.73 -13.06 0.40
CA LEU A 67 -7.70 -13.82 -0.37
C LEU A 67 -8.56 -14.64 0.57
N SER A 68 -9.88 -14.57 0.37
CA SER A 68 -10.88 -15.39 1.05
C SER A 68 -11.82 -15.99 0.02
N SER A 69 -12.54 -17.04 0.38
CA SER A 69 -13.60 -17.61 -0.45
C SER A 69 -14.84 -16.71 -0.43
N LYS A 70 -15.63 -16.77 -1.50
CA LYS A 70 -17.00 -16.21 -1.56
C LYS A 70 -18.08 -17.25 -1.29
N ILE A 71 -17.70 -18.54 -1.26
CA ILE A 71 -18.58 -19.68 -1.00
C ILE A 71 -18.00 -20.52 0.13
N VAL A 72 -18.83 -21.35 0.73
CA VAL A 72 -18.40 -22.39 1.66
C VAL A 72 -18.06 -23.65 0.86
N GLY A 73 -16.88 -24.20 1.06
CA GLY A 73 -16.45 -25.42 0.39
C GLY A 73 -15.14 -25.99 0.96
N ARG A 74 -14.92 -27.28 0.77
CA ARG A 74 -13.67 -27.92 1.15
C ARG A 74 -12.59 -27.62 0.13
N ILE A 75 -11.37 -27.38 0.57
CA ILE A 75 -10.21 -27.18 -0.31
C ILE A 75 -9.75 -28.53 -0.88
N LEU A 76 -9.88 -28.69 -2.19
CA LEU A 76 -9.42 -29.91 -2.92
C LEU A 76 -7.94 -29.81 -3.28
N ALA A 77 -7.51 -28.62 -3.74
CA ALA A 77 -6.13 -28.41 -4.16
C ALA A 77 -5.66 -26.99 -3.80
N LEU A 78 -4.37 -26.92 -3.47
CA LEU A 78 -3.65 -25.67 -3.21
C LEU A 78 -2.43 -25.64 -4.13
N HIS A 79 -2.45 -24.77 -5.13
CA HIS A 79 -1.42 -24.67 -6.17
C HIS A 79 -0.31 -23.68 -5.85
N ALA A 80 -0.43 -22.93 -4.76
CA ALA A 80 0.54 -21.93 -4.32
C ALA A 80 1.03 -22.24 -2.89
N ARG A 81 2.31 -21.99 -2.64
CA ARG A 81 2.96 -22.12 -1.33
C ARG A 81 3.51 -20.76 -0.91
N GLU A 82 3.83 -20.59 0.36
CA GLU A 82 4.54 -19.41 0.83
C GLU A 82 5.85 -19.25 0.04
N GLY A 83 6.12 -18.01 -0.40
CA GLY A 83 7.24 -17.71 -1.28
C GLY A 83 7.00 -17.93 -2.78
N SER A 84 5.87 -18.52 -3.19
CA SER A 84 5.55 -18.71 -4.62
C SER A 84 5.27 -17.36 -5.29
N VAL A 85 5.92 -17.12 -6.42
CA VAL A 85 5.60 -16.00 -7.32
C VAL A 85 4.46 -16.43 -8.24
N VAL A 86 3.42 -15.60 -8.34
CA VAL A 86 2.21 -15.90 -9.10
C VAL A 86 1.87 -14.78 -10.07
N GLN A 87 1.19 -15.12 -11.16
CA GLN A 87 0.70 -14.17 -12.17
C GLN A 87 -0.77 -13.80 -11.91
N ALA A 88 -1.20 -12.64 -12.41
CA ALA A 88 -2.61 -12.26 -12.38
C ALA A 88 -3.47 -13.31 -13.11
N GLY A 89 -4.58 -13.72 -12.48
CA GLY A 89 -5.48 -14.76 -12.99
C GLY A 89 -5.01 -16.19 -12.76
N GLN A 90 -3.82 -16.42 -12.24
CA GLN A 90 -3.32 -17.78 -11.94
C GLN A 90 -4.19 -18.43 -10.86
N LEU A 91 -4.59 -19.69 -11.09
CA LEU A 91 -5.34 -20.49 -10.13
C LEU A 91 -4.46 -20.81 -8.91
N LEU A 92 -4.97 -20.46 -7.72
CA LEU A 92 -4.26 -20.67 -6.45
C LEU A 92 -4.91 -21.75 -5.59
N ILE A 93 -6.23 -21.76 -5.53
CA ILE A 93 -6.99 -22.70 -4.69
C ILE A 93 -8.17 -23.21 -5.50
N GLU A 94 -8.43 -24.49 -5.37
CA GLU A 94 -9.60 -25.16 -5.93
C GLU A 94 -10.45 -25.72 -4.79
N LEU A 95 -11.72 -25.33 -4.78
CA LEU A 95 -12.70 -25.80 -3.81
C LEU A 95 -13.56 -26.90 -4.41
N ASP A 96 -14.12 -27.74 -3.58
CA ASP A 96 -15.14 -28.71 -3.96
C ASP A 96 -16.40 -27.96 -4.45
N ASP A 97 -16.74 -28.19 -5.73
CA ASP A 97 -17.87 -27.57 -6.40
C ASP A 97 -19.00 -28.58 -6.72
N GLN A 98 -18.95 -29.81 -6.20
CA GLN A 98 -19.91 -30.87 -6.54
C GLN A 98 -21.37 -30.45 -6.28
N ASP A 99 -21.64 -29.80 -5.15
CA ASP A 99 -22.96 -29.31 -4.84
C ASP A 99 -23.44 -28.23 -5.81
N ILE A 100 -22.52 -27.35 -6.24
CA ILE A 100 -22.83 -26.28 -7.19
C ILE A 100 -23.03 -26.88 -8.59
N VAL A 101 -22.26 -27.88 -8.99
CA VAL A 101 -22.47 -28.63 -10.24
C VAL A 101 -23.83 -29.30 -10.25
N ALA A 102 -24.28 -29.87 -9.13
CA ALA A 102 -25.63 -30.42 -9.01
C ALA A 102 -26.72 -29.34 -9.14
N GLN A 103 -26.47 -28.13 -8.63
CA GLN A 103 -27.38 -26.98 -8.79
C GLN A 103 -27.43 -26.50 -10.26
N VAL A 104 -26.29 -26.45 -10.97
CA VAL A 104 -26.25 -26.13 -12.40
C VAL A 104 -27.11 -27.10 -13.19
N ARG A 105 -26.93 -28.41 -12.99
CA ARG A 105 -27.74 -29.43 -13.67
C ARG A 105 -29.24 -29.29 -13.39
N ARG A 106 -29.61 -28.91 -12.17
CA ARG A 106 -31.01 -28.68 -11.78
C ARG A 106 -31.58 -27.47 -12.50
N ALA A 107 -30.82 -26.37 -12.59
CA ALA A 107 -31.22 -25.19 -13.33
C ALA A 107 -31.34 -25.46 -14.85
N GLU A 108 -30.42 -26.23 -15.43
CA GLU A 108 -30.46 -26.65 -16.82
C GLU A 108 -31.69 -27.52 -17.13
N ALA A 109 -32.06 -28.43 -16.22
CA ALA A 109 -33.28 -29.23 -16.34
C ALA A 109 -34.54 -28.35 -16.30
N GLY A 110 -34.59 -27.30 -15.48
CA GLY A 110 -35.65 -26.29 -15.45
C GLY A 110 -35.80 -25.51 -16.77
N LEU A 111 -34.69 -25.20 -17.43
CA LEU A 111 -34.72 -24.60 -18.76
C LEU A 111 -35.31 -25.57 -19.81
N ALA A 112 -34.83 -26.82 -19.79
CA ALA A 112 -35.33 -27.85 -20.71
C ALA A 112 -36.85 -28.11 -20.54
N GLU A 113 -37.36 -28.08 -19.31
CA GLU A 113 -38.80 -28.13 -19.01
C GLU A 113 -39.54 -26.93 -19.64
N ALA A 114 -39.04 -25.71 -19.47
CA ALA A 114 -39.65 -24.52 -20.07
C ALA A 114 -39.59 -24.55 -21.61
N GLU A 115 -38.52 -25.05 -22.21
CA GLU A 115 -38.39 -25.23 -23.66
C GLU A 115 -39.37 -26.27 -24.20
N SER A 116 -39.62 -27.37 -23.47
CA SER A 116 -40.65 -28.33 -23.84
C SER A 116 -42.07 -27.71 -23.84
N GLY A 117 -42.35 -26.84 -22.86
CA GLY A 117 -43.57 -26.07 -22.78
C GLY A 117 -43.77 -25.12 -23.99
N MET A 118 -42.69 -24.58 -24.56
CA MET A 118 -42.79 -23.77 -25.78
C MET A 118 -43.29 -24.57 -26.95
N ALA A 119 -42.82 -25.79 -27.14
CA ALA A 119 -43.29 -26.66 -28.23
C ALA A 119 -44.78 -27.03 -28.13
N GLU A 120 -45.31 -27.08 -26.93
CA GLU A 120 -46.76 -27.25 -26.71
C GLU A 120 -47.54 -25.99 -27.10
N VAL A 121 -47.06 -24.82 -26.70
CA VAL A 121 -47.67 -23.53 -27.03
C VAL A 121 -47.65 -23.28 -28.55
N ASP A 122 -46.54 -23.57 -29.24
CA ASP A 122 -46.42 -23.39 -30.67
C ASP A 122 -47.44 -24.28 -31.44
N ARG A 123 -47.69 -25.51 -30.97
CA ARG A 123 -48.76 -26.36 -31.49
C ARG A 123 -50.13 -25.74 -31.22
N GLY A 124 -50.35 -25.17 -30.04
CA GLY A 124 -51.55 -24.45 -29.69
C GLY A 124 -51.81 -23.22 -30.60
N ILE A 125 -50.78 -22.46 -30.92
CA ILE A 125 -50.86 -21.32 -31.85
C ILE A 125 -51.29 -21.80 -33.24
N ALA A 126 -50.67 -22.87 -33.73
CA ALA A 126 -51.03 -23.44 -35.06
C ALA A 126 -52.53 -23.92 -35.07
N ALA A 127 -52.98 -24.56 -33.99
CA ALA A 127 -54.38 -24.98 -33.88
C ALA A 127 -55.38 -23.79 -33.82
N ALA A 128 -55.06 -22.75 -33.04
CA ALA A 128 -55.87 -21.53 -32.98
C ALA A 128 -55.90 -20.80 -34.31
N ALA A 129 -54.79 -20.73 -35.07
CA ALA A 129 -54.75 -20.15 -36.40
C ALA A 129 -55.61 -20.92 -37.40
N ALA A 130 -55.61 -22.26 -37.37
CA ALA A 130 -56.49 -23.10 -38.18
C ALA A 130 -57.95 -22.91 -37.80
N GLY A 131 -58.29 -22.84 -36.52
CA GLY A 131 -59.62 -22.55 -36.03
C GLY A 131 -60.16 -21.19 -36.48
N ARG A 132 -59.31 -20.17 -36.44
CA ARG A 132 -59.65 -18.83 -36.94
C ARG A 132 -59.92 -18.86 -38.45
N ALA A 133 -59.04 -19.50 -39.26
CA ALA A 133 -59.23 -19.62 -40.70
C ALA A 133 -60.55 -20.32 -41.04
N ALA A 134 -60.97 -21.37 -40.32
CA ALA A 134 -62.23 -22.04 -40.47
C ALA A 134 -63.46 -21.12 -40.17
N ALA A 135 -63.38 -20.34 -39.04
CA ALA A 135 -64.40 -19.38 -38.65
C ALA A 135 -64.54 -18.23 -39.69
N GLU A 136 -63.39 -17.73 -40.21
CA GLU A 136 -63.38 -16.72 -41.26
C GLU A 136 -64.02 -17.23 -42.57
N ALA A 137 -63.72 -18.46 -42.99
CA ALA A 137 -64.38 -19.09 -44.14
C ALA A 137 -65.88 -19.24 -43.93
N GLN A 138 -66.34 -19.62 -42.73
CA GLN A 138 -67.76 -19.71 -42.42
C GLN A 138 -68.48 -18.34 -42.41
N ARG A 139 -67.79 -17.28 -41.92
CA ARG A 139 -68.33 -15.91 -42.01
C ARG A 139 -68.43 -15.45 -43.45
N ASP A 140 -67.44 -15.69 -44.32
CA ASP A 140 -67.43 -15.27 -45.68
C ASP A 140 -68.56 -15.96 -46.49
N LEU A 141 -68.83 -17.24 -46.22
CA LEU A 141 -69.95 -17.94 -46.74
C LEU A 141 -71.30 -17.30 -46.32
N ALA A 142 -71.45 -17.01 -45.00
CA ALA A 142 -72.64 -16.38 -44.44
C ALA A 142 -72.86 -14.96 -45.00
N VAL A 143 -71.77 -14.15 -45.18
CA VAL A 143 -71.81 -12.82 -45.77
C VAL A 143 -72.27 -12.90 -47.24
N SER A 144 -71.75 -13.81 -48.07
CA SER A 144 -72.14 -14.01 -49.43
C SER A 144 -73.58 -14.46 -49.62
N THR A 145 -74.03 -15.31 -48.67
CA THR A 145 -75.39 -15.80 -48.61
C THR A 145 -76.38 -14.67 -48.24
N LEU A 146 -76.07 -13.87 -47.24
CA LEU A 146 -76.87 -12.70 -46.89
C LEU A 146 -77.01 -11.70 -48.02
N ALA A 147 -75.93 -11.39 -48.71
CA ALA A 147 -75.92 -10.50 -49.85
C ALA A 147 -76.80 -11.04 -51.01
N ARG A 148 -76.88 -12.35 -51.14
CA ARG A 148 -77.76 -13.00 -52.09
C ARG A 148 -79.25 -12.86 -51.65
N TYR A 149 -79.59 -13.16 -50.46
CA TYR A 149 -80.96 -13.04 -49.89
C TYR A 149 -81.43 -11.57 -49.87
N GLN A 150 -80.55 -10.60 -49.63
CA GLN A 150 -80.88 -9.18 -49.69
C GLN A 150 -81.40 -8.81 -51.11
N ARG A 151 -80.69 -9.26 -52.19
CA ARG A 151 -81.09 -9.03 -53.54
C ARG A 151 -82.41 -9.72 -53.95
N LEU A 152 -82.74 -10.90 -53.36
CA LEU A 152 -83.93 -11.60 -53.54
C LEU A 152 -85.11 -10.92 -52.78
N LEU A 153 -84.89 -10.40 -51.60
CA LEU A 153 -85.83 -9.62 -50.82
C LEU A 153 -86.24 -8.34 -51.56
N ASP A 154 -85.25 -7.61 -52.11
CA ASP A 154 -85.47 -6.40 -52.90
C ASP A 154 -86.34 -6.65 -54.07
N ARG A 155 -86.29 -7.89 -54.62
CA ARG A 155 -87.18 -8.37 -55.79
C ARG A 155 -88.43 -9.02 -55.30
N LYS A 156 -88.74 -9.02 -53.97
CA LYS A 156 -89.89 -9.69 -53.39
C LYS A 156 -89.96 -11.20 -53.67
N SER A 157 -88.80 -11.84 -53.85
CA SER A 157 -88.70 -13.27 -54.23
C SER A 157 -88.47 -14.20 -53.02
N VAL A 158 -88.36 -13.67 -51.84
CA VAL A 158 -88.22 -14.41 -50.56
C VAL A 158 -89.07 -13.72 -49.48
N ALA A 159 -89.39 -14.47 -48.38
CA ALA A 159 -90.12 -13.92 -47.23
C ALA A 159 -89.16 -13.13 -46.32
N PRO A 160 -89.63 -12.03 -45.65
CA PRO A 160 -88.81 -11.27 -44.74
C PRO A 160 -88.23 -12.16 -43.57
N GLN A 161 -88.97 -13.15 -43.10
CA GLN A 161 -88.57 -14.08 -42.13
C GLN A 161 -87.31 -14.90 -42.52
N GLU A 162 -87.22 -15.32 -43.81
CA GLU A 162 -86.07 -16.05 -44.33
C GLU A 162 -84.82 -15.16 -44.39
N TYR A 163 -84.96 -13.89 -44.78
CA TYR A 163 -83.89 -12.92 -44.73
C TYR A 163 -83.38 -12.71 -43.29
N ASP A 164 -84.32 -12.52 -42.31
CA ASP A 164 -83.98 -12.33 -40.91
C ASP A 164 -83.19 -13.53 -40.32
N GLN A 165 -83.58 -14.76 -40.76
CA GLN A 165 -82.88 -15.98 -40.33
C GLN A 165 -81.42 -16.02 -40.88
N VAL A 166 -81.21 -15.66 -42.15
CA VAL A 166 -79.88 -15.60 -42.78
C VAL A 166 -79.07 -14.47 -42.13
N ALA A 167 -79.67 -13.32 -41.83
CA ALA A 167 -79.00 -12.21 -41.12
C ALA A 167 -78.57 -12.63 -39.71
N ALA A 168 -79.36 -13.39 -38.98
CA ALA A 168 -78.99 -13.95 -37.70
C ALA A 168 -77.83 -14.95 -37.81
N GLN A 169 -77.80 -15.80 -38.85
CA GLN A 169 -76.70 -16.70 -39.16
C GLN A 169 -75.38 -15.94 -39.45
N GLN A 170 -75.45 -14.86 -40.26
CA GLN A 170 -74.27 -14.04 -40.49
C GLN A 170 -73.72 -13.42 -39.20
N LYS A 171 -74.56 -12.88 -38.34
CA LYS A 171 -74.13 -12.35 -37.00
C LYS A 171 -73.51 -13.43 -36.15
N ALA A 172 -74.08 -14.64 -36.14
CA ALA A 172 -73.53 -15.77 -35.39
C ALA A 172 -72.14 -16.18 -35.93
N ALA A 173 -71.94 -16.21 -37.27
CA ALA A 173 -70.69 -16.51 -37.92
C ALA A 173 -69.64 -15.43 -37.63
N ALA A 174 -70.00 -14.14 -37.61
CA ALA A 174 -69.12 -13.05 -37.22
C ALA A 174 -68.67 -13.17 -35.75
N ALA A 175 -69.57 -13.47 -34.81
CA ALA A 175 -69.26 -13.73 -33.44
C ALA A 175 -68.38 -14.97 -33.26
N GLY A 176 -68.46 -15.95 -34.18
CA GLY A 176 -67.53 -17.09 -34.23
C GLY A 176 -66.09 -16.69 -34.51
N VAL A 177 -65.87 -15.74 -35.44
CA VAL A 177 -64.56 -15.19 -35.76
C VAL A 177 -63.96 -14.46 -34.53
N GLU A 178 -64.77 -13.60 -33.90
CA GLU A 178 -64.34 -12.89 -32.69
C GLU A 178 -63.91 -13.85 -31.55
N ARG A 179 -64.65 -14.96 -31.37
CA ARG A 179 -64.28 -16.00 -30.42
C ARG A 179 -62.97 -16.65 -30.79
N ALA A 180 -62.73 -17.00 -32.05
CA ALA A 180 -61.49 -17.62 -32.53
C ALA A 180 -60.28 -16.67 -32.38
N ILE A 181 -60.49 -15.35 -32.59
CA ILE A 181 -59.49 -14.33 -32.31
C ILE A 181 -59.12 -14.28 -30.82
N ALA A 182 -60.12 -14.27 -29.96
CA ALA A 182 -59.91 -14.26 -28.50
C ALA A 182 -59.18 -15.53 -28.00
N GLU A 183 -59.50 -16.70 -28.54
CA GLU A 183 -58.80 -17.96 -28.28
C GLU A 183 -57.33 -17.87 -28.73
N GLY A 184 -57.04 -17.29 -29.89
CA GLY A 184 -55.68 -17.03 -30.38
C GLY A 184 -54.89 -16.09 -29.45
N GLN A 185 -55.54 -15.06 -28.90
CA GLN A 185 -54.92 -14.14 -27.94
C GLN A 185 -54.56 -14.84 -26.61
N VAL A 186 -55.36 -15.75 -26.13
CA VAL A 186 -55.08 -16.56 -24.94
C VAL A 186 -53.83 -17.40 -25.15
N VAL A 187 -53.67 -18.05 -26.29
CA VAL A 187 -52.46 -18.86 -26.58
C VAL A 187 -51.25 -17.98 -26.75
N GLN A 188 -51.36 -16.79 -27.38
CA GLN A 188 -50.28 -15.82 -27.43
C GLN A 188 -49.85 -15.33 -26.06
N SER A 189 -50.79 -15.12 -25.15
CA SER A 189 -50.48 -14.78 -23.73
C SER A 189 -49.73 -15.90 -23.03
N LYS A 190 -50.09 -17.17 -23.26
CA LYS A 190 -49.34 -18.33 -22.77
C LYS A 190 -47.92 -18.37 -23.30
N ARG A 191 -47.76 -18.02 -24.58
CA ARG A 191 -46.41 -17.93 -25.21
C ARG A 191 -45.52 -16.94 -24.48
N GLN A 192 -46.04 -15.76 -24.15
CA GLN A 192 -45.29 -14.77 -23.36
C GLN A 192 -44.92 -15.28 -21.97
N GLN A 193 -45.81 -16.02 -21.32
CA GLN A 193 -45.55 -16.63 -20.01
C GLN A 193 -44.42 -17.68 -20.07
N VAL A 194 -44.41 -18.53 -21.11
CA VAL A 194 -43.36 -19.53 -21.30
C VAL A 194 -42.03 -18.86 -21.63
N LEU A 195 -42.01 -17.84 -22.48
CA LEU A 195 -40.80 -17.05 -22.76
C LEU A 195 -40.23 -16.42 -21.52
N ALA A 196 -41.06 -15.85 -20.62
CA ALA A 196 -40.63 -15.30 -19.35
C ALA A 196 -40.06 -16.39 -18.41
N ARG A 197 -40.65 -17.60 -18.42
CA ARG A 197 -40.09 -18.74 -17.66
C ARG A 197 -38.71 -19.18 -18.17
N MET A 198 -38.56 -19.27 -19.52
CA MET A 198 -37.27 -19.59 -20.13
C MET A 198 -36.20 -18.58 -19.78
N GLU A 199 -36.53 -17.27 -19.81
CA GLU A 199 -35.59 -16.23 -19.42
C GLU A 199 -35.24 -16.31 -17.98
N SER A 200 -36.21 -16.54 -17.05
CA SER A 200 -35.94 -16.76 -15.64
C SER A 200 -35.02 -17.97 -15.39
N ALA A 201 -35.23 -19.07 -16.13
CA ALA A 201 -34.37 -20.25 -16.02
C ALA A 201 -32.94 -19.99 -16.52
N ARG A 202 -32.78 -19.18 -17.58
CA ARG A 202 -31.45 -18.75 -18.07
C ARG A 202 -30.72 -17.89 -17.07
N VAL A 203 -31.40 -16.94 -16.45
CA VAL A 203 -30.85 -16.10 -15.35
C VAL A 203 -30.40 -16.96 -14.19
N GLU A 204 -31.20 -17.99 -13.81
CA GLU A 204 -30.83 -18.93 -12.74
C GLU A 204 -29.58 -19.73 -13.09
N ILE A 205 -29.47 -20.27 -14.32
CA ILE A 205 -28.27 -20.98 -14.80
C ILE A 205 -27.05 -20.06 -14.68
N ASN A 206 -27.16 -18.83 -15.17
CA ASN A 206 -26.05 -17.86 -15.10
C ASN A 206 -25.63 -17.56 -13.65
N SER A 207 -26.61 -17.39 -12.76
CA SER A 207 -26.37 -17.15 -11.32
C SER A 207 -25.56 -18.28 -10.69
N VAL A 208 -25.98 -19.53 -10.93
CA VAL A 208 -25.28 -20.71 -10.40
C VAL A 208 -23.91 -20.91 -11.05
N GLN A 209 -23.77 -20.61 -12.35
CA GLN A 209 -22.47 -20.66 -13.03
C GLN A 209 -21.48 -19.63 -12.46
N VAL A 210 -21.92 -18.41 -12.14
CA VAL A 210 -21.10 -17.43 -11.43
C VAL A 210 -20.68 -17.95 -10.06
N MET A 211 -21.58 -18.56 -9.30
CA MET A 211 -21.22 -19.20 -8.02
C MET A 211 -20.19 -20.31 -8.19
N ARG A 212 -20.32 -21.13 -9.25
CA ARG A 212 -19.32 -22.16 -9.57
C ARG A 212 -17.95 -21.54 -9.86
N GLY A 213 -17.91 -20.37 -10.50
CA GLY A 213 -16.66 -19.62 -10.72
C GLY A 213 -15.93 -19.27 -9.42
N TYR A 214 -16.66 -19.07 -8.33
CA TYR A 214 -16.06 -18.79 -7.02
C TYR A 214 -15.38 -20.00 -6.36
N ALA A 215 -15.59 -21.21 -6.87
CA ALA A 215 -14.86 -22.38 -6.42
C ALA A 215 -13.38 -22.36 -6.86
N LYS A 216 -13.02 -21.52 -7.83
CA LYS A 216 -11.66 -21.32 -8.31
C LYS A 216 -11.15 -19.96 -7.84
N ILE A 217 -10.27 -19.98 -6.84
CA ILE A 217 -9.69 -18.75 -6.30
C ILE A 217 -8.40 -18.45 -7.06
N THR A 218 -8.38 -17.32 -7.74
CA THR A 218 -7.27 -16.87 -8.58
C THR A 218 -6.58 -15.65 -8.00
N ALA A 219 -5.33 -15.40 -8.41
CA ALA A 219 -4.57 -14.22 -8.03
C ALA A 219 -5.16 -12.96 -8.68
N PRO A 220 -5.51 -11.91 -7.92
CA PRO A 220 -6.06 -10.66 -8.46
C PRO A 220 -5.00 -9.81 -9.19
N PHE A 221 -3.72 -10.00 -8.87
CA PHE A 221 -2.56 -9.35 -9.50
C PHE A 221 -1.32 -10.26 -9.41
N ALA A 222 -0.30 -9.93 -10.18
CA ALA A 222 0.98 -10.63 -10.12
C ALA A 222 1.75 -10.22 -8.85
N GLY A 223 2.23 -11.20 -8.08
CA GLY A 223 2.88 -10.96 -6.80
C GLY A 223 3.48 -12.22 -6.18
N ILE A 224 3.74 -12.16 -4.89
CA ILE A 224 4.25 -13.27 -4.10
C ILE A 224 3.25 -13.64 -2.99
N VAL A 225 3.09 -14.92 -2.74
CA VAL A 225 2.33 -15.41 -1.59
C VAL A 225 3.20 -15.29 -0.34
N THR A 226 2.78 -14.44 0.60
CA THR A 226 3.55 -14.18 1.84
C THR A 226 3.10 -15.05 3.00
N VAL A 227 1.80 -15.32 3.09
CA VAL A 227 1.24 -16.15 4.18
C VAL A 227 0.22 -17.12 3.63
N LYS A 228 0.29 -18.35 4.09
CA LYS A 228 -0.68 -19.41 3.87
C LYS A 228 -1.46 -19.64 5.17
N HIS A 229 -2.76 -19.37 5.16
CA HIS A 229 -3.62 -19.51 6.34
C HIS A 229 -4.38 -20.84 6.38
N THR A 230 -4.30 -21.65 5.34
CA THR A 230 -5.10 -22.87 5.21
C THR A 230 -4.33 -23.99 4.48
N ASP A 231 -4.80 -25.22 4.62
CA ASP A 231 -4.25 -26.41 3.96
C ASP A 231 -5.31 -27.16 3.14
N VAL A 232 -4.84 -28.08 2.29
CA VAL A 232 -5.71 -29.00 1.54
C VAL A 232 -6.54 -29.82 2.53
N GLY A 233 -7.83 -29.95 2.25
CA GLY A 233 -8.81 -30.57 3.13
C GLY A 233 -9.45 -29.64 4.16
N GLY A 234 -8.93 -28.41 4.31
CA GLY A 234 -9.52 -27.37 5.15
C GLY A 234 -10.85 -26.85 4.60
N LEU A 235 -11.59 -26.14 5.43
CA LEU A 235 -12.83 -25.48 5.05
C LEU A 235 -12.55 -24.02 4.65
N ALA A 236 -12.96 -23.65 3.44
CA ALA A 236 -12.99 -22.26 2.99
C ALA A 236 -14.40 -21.69 3.23
N ALA A 237 -14.47 -20.45 3.72
CA ALA A 237 -15.73 -19.74 3.91
C ALA A 237 -15.54 -18.23 3.73
N PRO A 238 -16.59 -17.45 3.47
CA PRO A 238 -16.53 -16.01 3.38
C PRO A 238 -15.96 -15.37 4.65
N GLY A 239 -14.98 -14.47 4.47
CA GLY A 239 -14.32 -13.78 5.58
C GLY A 239 -13.17 -14.55 6.24
N ILE A 240 -12.99 -15.83 5.96
CA ILE A 240 -11.85 -16.60 6.46
C ILE A 240 -10.66 -16.39 5.50
N PRO A 241 -9.49 -15.88 5.98
CA PRO A 241 -8.31 -15.72 5.17
C PRO A 241 -7.77 -17.08 4.71
N LEU A 242 -7.40 -17.19 3.45
CA LEU A 242 -6.83 -18.39 2.85
C LEU A 242 -5.36 -18.18 2.47
N LEU A 243 -5.06 -17.14 1.74
CA LEU A 243 -3.71 -16.74 1.33
C LEU A 243 -3.57 -15.22 1.43
N THR A 244 -2.37 -14.75 1.76
CA THR A 244 -2.00 -13.33 1.63
C THR A 244 -1.03 -13.17 0.47
N LEU A 245 -1.35 -12.26 -0.44
CA LEU A 245 -0.60 -11.95 -1.65
C LEU A 245 -0.09 -10.52 -1.60
N GLU A 246 1.19 -10.30 -1.93
CA GLU A 246 1.82 -8.99 -1.99
C GLU A 246 2.38 -8.70 -3.38
N ASP A 247 2.19 -7.45 -3.86
CA ASP A 247 2.85 -6.96 -5.07
C ASP A 247 4.31 -6.61 -4.77
N GLN A 248 5.25 -7.24 -5.48
CA GLN A 248 6.68 -7.01 -5.30
C GLN A 248 7.25 -5.80 -6.08
N ARG A 249 6.43 -5.12 -6.86
CA ARG A 249 6.92 -4.04 -7.73
C ARG A 249 7.05 -2.70 -7.02
N ARG A 250 6.27 -2.48 -5.97
CA ARG A 250 6.20 -1.19 -5.28
C ARG A 250 6.16 -1.38 -3.77
N TYR A 251 7.16 -0.78 -3.13
CA TYR A 251 7.28 -0.75 -1.69
C TYR A 251 7.31 0.69 -1.20
N TRP A 252 6.84 0.91 -0.01
CA TRP A 252 7.07 2.11 0.75
C TRP A 252 7.79 1.80 2.06
N LEU A 253 8.48 2.80 2.61
CA LEU A 253 8.94 2.79 3.99
C LEU A 253 7.86 3.48 4.83
N GLU A 254 7.26 2.78 5.75
CA GLU A 254 6.31 3.32 6.71
C GLU A 254 7.07 3.64 7.99
N SER A 255 7.20 4.94 8.30
CA SER A 255 7.96 5.45 9.44
C SER A 255 7.04 6.22 10.37
N THR A 256 7.25 6.04 11.67
CA THR A 256 6.57 6.78 12.73
C THR A 256 7.41 7.97 13.15
N VAL A 257 6.92 9.17 12.84
CA VAL A 257 7.63 10.44 13.04
C VAL A 257 7.00 11.20 14.18
N PRO A 258 7.76 11.72 15.15
CA PRO A 258 7.24 12.59 16.20
C PRO A 258 6.48 13.80 15.61
N GLU A 259 5.35 14.17 16.22
CA GLU A 259 4.50 15.27 15.76
C GLU A 259 5.27 16.58 15.59
N SER A 260 6.22 16.88 16.49
CA SER A 260 7.07 18.07 16.44
C SER A 260 7.93 18.18 15.18
N GLN A 261 8.20 17.06 14.51
CA GLN A 261 9.06 17.01 13.32
C GLN A 261 8.26 16.93 12.01
N VAL A 262 6.99 16.53 12.09
CA VAL A 262 6.13 16.39 10.90
C VAL A 262 5.78 17.73 10.28
N SER A 263 5.70 18.81 11.08
CA SER A 263 5.33 20.16 10.61
C SER A 263 6.26 20.67 9.49
N GLY A 264 7.51 20.20 9.44
CA GLY A 264 8.49 20.54 8.40
C GLY A 264 8.44 19.64 7.17
N LEU A 265 7.64 18.56 7.18
CA LEU A 265 7.55 17.63 6.07
C LEU A 265 6.46 18.02 5.07
N LYS A 266 6.76 17.82 3.80
CA LYS A 266 5.80 18.05 2.72
C LYS A 266 5.70 16.80 1.82
N ARG A 267 4.51 16.53 1.34
CA ARG A 267 4.31 15.52 0.31
C ARG A 267 5.14 15.86 -0.94
N GLY A 268 5.79 14.86 -1.52
CA GLY A 268 6.73 15.03 -2.64
C GLY A 268 8.14 15.40 -2.22
N GLN A 269 8.39 15.69 -0.94
CA GLN A 269 9.73 15.97 -0.44
C GLN A 269 10.60 14.72 -0.52
N SER A 270 11.84 14.90 -0.96
CA SER A 270 12.83 13.84 -1.06
C SER A 270 13.63 13.73 0.23
N LEU A 271 13.63 12.57 0.86
CA LEU A 271 14.36 12.29 2.08
C LEU A 271 15.37 11.16 1.84
N ARG A 272 16.49 11.22 2.56
CA ARG A 272 17.47 10.12 2.53
C ARG A 272 16.93 8.93 3.30
N VAL A 273 17.00 7.75 2.67
CA VAL A 273 16.63 6.48 3.29
C VAL A 273 17.76 5.46 3.14
N THR A 274 17.84 4.54 4.08
CA THR A 274 18.74 3.39 4.00
C THR A 274 18.03 2.15 4.51
N ILE A 275 18.09 1.06 3.74
CA ILE A 275 17.58 -0.26 4.08
C ILE A 275 18.77 -1.21 3.95
N GLU A 276 19.48 -1.43 5.05
CA GLU A 276 20.75 -2.14 5.07
C GLU A 276 20.61 -3.57 4.57
N ALA A 277 19.59 -4.29 5.03
CA ALA A 277 19.35 -5.68 4.64
C ALA A 277 19.13 -5.87 3.14
N ALA A 278 18.63 -4.83 2.45
CA ALA A 278 18.44 -4.86 1.00
C ALA A 278 19.60 -4.21 0.23
N GLY A 279 20.57 -3.58 0.92
CA GLY A 279 21.63 -2.79 0.31
C GLY A 279 21.09 -1.59 -0.48
N VAL A 280 19.92 -1.07 -0.09
CA VAL A 280 19.29 0.10 -0.73
C VAL A 280 19.62 1.33 0.11
N SER A 281 20.29 2.30 -0.51
CA SER A 281 20.55 3.63 0.07
C SER A 281 20.30 4.68 -1.00
N GLY A 282 19.54 5.72 -0.69
CA GLY A 282 19.21 6.74 -1.66
C GLY A 282 18.14 7.71 -1.17
N ALA A 283 17.53 8.40 -2.12
CA ALA A 283 16.43 9.31 -1.88
C ALA A 283 15.09 8.59 -2.07
N ALA A 284 14.17 8.79 -1.15
CA ALA A 284 12.78 8.35 -1.24
C ALA A 284 11.86 9.56 -1.11
N GLN A 285 10.76 9.57 -1.85
CA GLN A 285 9.81 10.67 -1.81
C GLN A 285 8.71 10.40 -0.78
N VAL A 286 8.39 11.40 0.01
CA VAL A 286 7.22 11.39 0.89
C VAL A 286 5.96 11.30 0.03
N SER A 287 5.36 10.12 -0.02
CA SER A 287 4.12 9.89 -0.78
C SER A 287 2.88 10.27 0.01
N GLU A 288 2.89 10.00 1.32
CA GLU A 288 1.74 10.21 2.17
C GLU A 288 2.16 10.57 3.61
N ILE A 289 1.46 11.50 4.20
CA ILE A 289 1.52 11.82 5.62
C ILE A 289 0.11 11.56 6.16
N LEU A 290 -0.04 10.58 7.04
CA LEU A 290 -1.35 10.22 7.58
C LEU A 290 -1.85 11.33 8.50
N PRO A 291 -3.12 11.74 8.39
CA PRO A 291 -3.63 12.88 9.16
C PRO A 291 -3.87 12.54 10.64
N ALA A 292 -3.92 11.27 11.00
CA ALA A 292 -4.16 10.82 12.36
C ALA A 292 -2.83 10.59 13.09
N ALA A 293 -2.65 11.26 14.21
CA ALA A 293 -1.59 10.97 15.15
C ALA A 293 -2.00 9.84 16.10
N ASP A 294 -1.06 9.00 16.46
CA ASP A 294 -1.24 8.03 17.55
C ASP A 294 -1.14 8.78 18.89
N PRO A 295 -2.21 8.86 19.70
CA PRO A 295 -2.21 9.62 20.94
C PRO A 295 -1.31 9.00 22.03
N ALA A 296 -1.03 7.69 21.97
CA ALA A 296 -0.18 7.01 22.94
C ALA A 296 1.30 7.33 22.72
N THR A 297 1.73 7.40 21.48
CA THR A 297 3.13 7.63 21.09
C THR A 297 3.41 9.06 20.64
N ARG A 298 2.38 9.88 20.38
CA ARG A 298 2.46 11.21 19.79
C ARG A 298 3.26 11.23 18.47
N THR A 299 3.02 10.24 17.65
CA THR A 299 3.68 10.10 16.37
C THR A 299 2.68 10.09 15.23
N ILE A 300 3.12 10.50 14.07
CA ILE A 300 2.37 10.48 12.81
C ILE A 300 3.06 9.52 11.86
N THR A 301 2.27 8.69 11.19
CA THR A 301 2.81 7.77 10.19
C THR A 301 3.08 8.52 8.88
N VAL A 302 4.31 8.41 8.41
CA VAL A 302 4.76 8.96 7.12
C VAL A 302 5.17 7.79 6.23
N ARG A 303 4.69 7.79 4.98
CA ARG A 303 5.02 6.80 3.97
C ARG A 303 5.92 7.40 2.91
N LEU A 304 7.00 6.73 2.62
CA LEU A 304 7.97 7.14 1.61
C LEU A 304 8.05 6.08 0.51
N ASP A 305 7.83 6.48 -0.72
CA ASP A 305 7.96 5.58 -1.87
C ASP A 305 9.44 5.22 -2.07
N LEU A 306 9.72 3.92 -2.02
CA LEU A 306 11.06 3.41 -2.20
C LEU A 306 11.40 3.20 -3.68
N PRO A 307 12.66 3.37 -4.07
CA PRO A 307 13.10 3.01 -5.41
C PRO A 307 12.90 1.51 -5.66
N ALA A 308 12.53 1.16 -6.89
CA ALA A 308 12.34 -0.24 -7.26
C ALA A 308 13.62 -1.06 -7.05
N SER A 309 13.52 -2.14 -6.32
CA SER A 309 14.62 -3.08 -6.09
C SER A 309 14.07 -4.48 -5.85
N SER A 310 14.66 -5.47 -6.53
CA SER A 310 14.32 -6.88 -6.35
C SER A 310 14.71 -7.46 -4.99
N ARG A 311 15.50 -6.72 -4.21
CA ARG A 311 15.95 -7.13 -2.87
C ARG A 311 15.01 -6.66 -1.76
N LEU A 312 14.06 -5.76 -2.06
CA LEU A 312 13.09 -5.30 -1.08
C LEU A 312 12.11 -6.42 -0.74
N ARG A 313 11.76 -6.50 0.54
CA ARG A 313 10.75 -7.41 1.09
C ARG A 313 9.98 -6.66 2.17
N SER A 314 8.70 -6.97 2.33
CA SER A 314 7.94 -6.49 3.49
C SER A 314 8.56 -6.98 4.79
N GLY A 315 8.51 -6.14 5.81
CA GLY A 315 9.09 -6.43 7.13
C GLY A 315 10.54 -5.99 7.29
N LEU A 316 11.25 -5.60 6.23
CA LEU A 316 12.62 -5.09 6.37
C LEU A 316 12.63 -3.77 7.14
N PHE A 317 13.63 -3.62 7.99
CA PHE A 317 13.90 -2.40 8.72
C PHE A 317 14.59 -1.37 7.82
N GLY A 318 14.15 -0.10 7.92
CA GLY A 318 14.75 1.02 7.22
C GLY A 318 14.92 2.22 8.13
N ARG A 319 15.83 3.09 7.74
CA ARG A 319 16.10 4.39 8.38
C ARG A 319 15.83 5.52 7.41
N VAL A 320 15.26 6.59 7.91
CA VAL A 320 15.02 7.83 7.16
C VAL A 320 15.57 9.01 7.95
N TRP A 321 16.20 9.95 7.28
CA TRP A 321 16.72 11.17 7.87
C TRP A 321 15.78 12.32 7.56
N ILE A 322 15.14 12.85 8.61
CA ILE A 322 14.18 13.96 8.54
C ILE A 322 14.91 15.25 8.87
N PRO A 323 14.88 16.27 8.02
CA PRO A 323 15.43 17.57 8.33
C PRO A 323 14.78 18.16 9.60
N ALA A 324 15.59 18.42 10.61
CA ALA A 324 15.14 18.98 11.90
C ALA A 324 15.37 20.50 12.03
N GLY A 325 15.89 21.13 10.97
CA GLY A 325 16.20 22.54 10.93
C GLY A 325 17.65 22.84 10.61
N ARG A 326 18.06 24.07 10.89
CA ARG A 326 19.45 24.52 10.77
C ARG A 326 19.88 25.09 12.10
N ARG A 327 21.09 24.75 12.52
CA ARG A 327 21.72 25.34 13.68
C ARG A 327 23.09 25.90 13.33
N GLN A 328 23.50 26.92 14.04
CA GLN A 328 24.87 27.40 13.97
C GLN A 328 25.78 26.47 14.76
N ALA A 329 26.82 25.96 14.13
CA ALA A 329 27.80 25.10 14.75
C ALA A 329 29.23 25.59 14.43
N LEU A 330 30.11 25.51 15.42
CA LEU A 330 31.52 25.80 15.20
C LEU A 330 32.14 24.65 14.44
N GLN A 331 32.85 24.96 13.35
CA GLN A 331 33.48 23.99 12.48
C GLN A 331 34.97 24.25 12.31
N VAL A 332 35.69 23.15 12.18
CA VAL A 332 37.12 23.17 11.75
C VAL A 332 37.30 22.18 10.62
N ALA A 333 38.28 22.43 9.77
CA ALA A 333 38.67 21.46 8.74
C ALA A 333 39.07 20.12 9.42
N ARG A 334 38.70 19.00 8.81
CA ARG A 334 39.02 17.68 9.37
C ARG A 334 40.51 17.48 9.57
N GLU A 335 41.31 18.03 8.61
CA GLU A 335 42.76 17.95 8.63
C GLU A 335 43.41 18.71 9.79
N ALA A 336 42.70 19.65 10.42
CA ALA A 336 43.14 20.38 11.59
C ALA A 336 43.10 19.55 12.89
N VAL A 337 42.33 18.48 12.90
CA VAL A 337 42.12 17.65 14.09
C VAL A 337 43.20 16.58 14.21
N VAL A 338 43.93 16.61 15.30
CA VAL A 338 44.97 15.63 15.62
C VAL A 338 44.42 14.61 16.60
N GLU A 339 44.61 13.35 16.28
CA GLU A 339 44.20 12.24 17.13
C GLU A 339 45.46 11.69 17.87
N ARG A 340 45.44 11.69 19.18
CA ARG A 340 46.48 11.10 20.05
C ARG A 340 45.87 10.04 20.95
N GLY A 341 45.93 8.81 20.50
CA GLY A 341 45.19 7.71 21.14
C GLY A 341 43.68 7.92 21.08
N GLN A 342 43.03 8.08 22.22
CA GLN A 342 41.59 8.36 22.33
C GLN A 342 41.26 9.86 22.42
N LEU A 343 42.28 10.73 22.42
CA LEU A 343 42.10 12.17 22.60
C LEU A 343 42.15 12.86 21.21
N GLN A 344 41.20 13.75 21.03
CA GLN A 344 41.14 14.62 19.85
C GLN A 344 41.45 16.05 20.25
N GLY A 345 42.31 16.74 19.48
CA GLY A 345 42.70 18.11 19.76
C GLY A 345 43.07 18.86 18.52
N VAL A 346 43.26 20.15 18.66
CA VAL A 346 43.75 21.06 17.60
C VAL A 346 44.90 21.89 18.15
N TYR A 347 45.77 22.35 17.26
CA TYR A 347 46.77 23.37 17.61
C TYR A 347 46.18 24.75 17.44
N VAL A 348 45.94 25.46 18.55
CA VAL A 348 45.47 26.85 18.55
C VAL A 348 46.68 27.77 18.50
N VAL A 349 46.72 28.68 17.55
CA VAL A 349 47.79 29.66 17.39
C VAL A 349 47.42 30.97 18.10
N GLY A 350 48.14 31.27 19.18
CA GLY A 350 47.93 32.48 19.94
C GLY A 350 48.35 33.73 19.19
N GLN A 351 48.08 34.92 19.77
CA GLN A 351 48.58 36.20 19.22
C GLN A 351 50.09 36.31 19.22
N ASP A 352 50.76 35.56 20.12
CA ASP A 352 52.21 35.42 20.22
C ASP A 352 52.81 34.53 19.08
N GLY A 353 52.01 33.98 18.21
CA GLY A 353 52.43 33.07 17.15
C GLY A 353 52.79 31.67 17.63
N ILE A 354 52.50 31.33 18.90
CA ILE A 354 52.80 30.03 19.49
C ILE A 354 51.60 29.11 19.33
N ALA A 355 51.83 27.91 18.81
CA ALA A 355 50.84 26.86 18.71
C ALA A 355 50.73 26.08 20.05
N ARG A 356 49.56 26.00 20.62
CA ARG A 356 49.26 25.24 21.82
C ARG A 356 48.28 24.14 21.53
N PHE A 357 48.60 22.94 21.89
CA PHE A 357 47.69 21.80 21.73
C PHE A 357 46.51 21.93 22.70
N ARG A 358 45.32 21.94 22.16
CA ARG A 358 44.08 22.04 22.95
C ARG A 358 43.15 20.88 22.63
N LEU A 359 42.72 20.20 23.66
CA LEU A 359 41.74 19.13 23.55
C LEU A 359 40.38 19.72 23.12
N ILE A 360 39.76 19.08 22.16
CA ILE A 360 38.42 19.42 21.72
C ILE A 360 37.52 18.19 21.77
N ARG A 361 36.25 18.43 21.86
CA ARG A 361 35.23 17.39 21.67
C ARG A 361 34.59 17.65 20.31
N THR A 362 34.68 16.65 19.44
CA THR A 362 34.12 16.74 18.11
C THR A 362 32.69 16.17 18.04
N GLY A 363 31.94 16.63 17.07
CA GLY A 363 30.59 16.17 16.73
C GLY A 363 30.56 15.50 15.35
N ALA A 364 29.54 15.80 14.57
CA ALA A 364 29.33 15.20 13.26
C ALA A 364 30.28 15.78 12.18
N LEU A 365 30.80 14.91 11.34
CA LEU A 365 31.50 15.30 10.09
C LEU A 365 30.46 15.61 9.02
N ARG A 366 30.53 16.81 8.41
CA ARG A 366 29.65 17.28 7.35
C ARG A 366 30.46 17.90 6.20
N GLN A 367 29.81 18.28 5.13
CA GLN A 367 30.46 18.81 3.92
C GLN A 367 31.29 20.09 4.16
N GLY A 368 31.04 20.84 5.25
CA GLY A 368 31.78 22.06 5.59
C GLY A 368 32.93 21.87 6.56
N GLY A 369 33.07 20.72 7.19
CA GLY A 369 34.08 20.44 8.21
C GLY A 369 33.59 19.55 9.36
N LEU A 370 34.46 19.39 10.34
CA LEU A 370 34.16 18.66 11.56
C LEU A 370 33.59 19.63 12.62
N GLU A 371 32.46 19.30 13.16
CA GLU A 371 31.83 20.09 14.22
C GLU A 371 32.66 20.03 15.51
N VAL A 372 32.81 21.15 16.20
CA VAL A 372 33.42 21.25 17.50
C VAL A 372 32.36 21.56 18.55
N LEU A 373 32.13 20.61 19.46
CA LEU A 373 31.12 20.72 20.50
C LEU A 373 31.64 21.50 21.70
N SER A 374 32.96 21.42 21.99
CA SER A 374 33.60 22.15 23.08
C SER A 374 35.12 22.20 22.89
N GLY A 375 35.77 23.15 23.59
CA GLY A 375 37.23 23.28 23.62
C GLY A 375 37.78 24.35 22.67
N LEU A 376 36.95 24.94 21.80
CA LEU A 376 37.37 25.97 20.85
C LEU A 376 36.28 27.08 20.76
N SER A 377 36.71 28.31 20.50
CA SER A 377 35.83 29.45 20.31
C SER A 377 35.83 29.94 18.85
N SER A 378 34.74 30.60 18.44
CA SER A 378 34.67 31.20 17.10
C SER A 378 35.76 32.25 16.90
N GLY A 379 36.41 32.21 15.73
CA GLY A 379 37.47 33.15 15.38
C GLY A 379 38.88 32.76 15.89
N GLU A 380 39.01 31.72 16.73
CA GLU A 380 40.33 31.23 17.15
C GLU A 380 41.07 30.66 15.95
N ARG A 381 42.36 31.01 15.87
CA ARG A 381 43.23 30.56 14.78
C ARG A 381 43.73 29.15 15.11
N VAL A 382 43.53 28.24 14.15
CA VAL A 382 43.99 26.85 14.29
C VAL A 382 44.85 26.45 13.09
N VAL A 383 45.76 25.53 13.30
CA VAL A 383 46.59 24.97 12.20
C VAL A 383 45.69 24.03 11.40
N LEU A 384 45.52 24.32 10.10
CA LEU A 384 44.70 23.54 9.18
C LEU A 384 45.46 22.45 8.44
N LYS A 385 46.73 22.77 8.01
CA LYS A 385 47.57 21.80 7.32
C LYS A 385 48.98 21.81 7.92
N GLY A 386 49.68 20.68 7.86
CA GLY A 386 50.99 20.50 8.44
C GLY A 386 50.98 20.25 9.92
N VAL A 387 49.82 19.80 10.51
CA VAL A 387 49.62 19.55 11.94
C VAL A 387 50.57 18.48 12.49
N GLU A 388 51.05 17.56 11.65
CA GLU A 388 52.01 16.50 11.98
C GLU A 388 53.44 17.03 12.32
N ARG A 389 53.75 18.24 11.88
CA ARG A 389 55.04 18.89 12.13
C ARG A 389 55.02 19.80 13.35
N VAL A 390 53.83 20.12 13.83
CA VAL A 390 53.64 21.06 14.94
C VAL A 390 53.72 20.31 16.28
N THR A 391 54.54 20.82 17.15
CA THR A 391 54.63 20.38 18.53
C THR A 391 54.06 21.45 19.46
N ASP A 392 53.60 21.03 20.65
CA ASP A 392 53.10 21.97 21.65
C ASP A 392 54.16 22.99 22.04
N GLY A 393 53.84 24.28 22.00
CA GLY A 393 54.78 25.39 22.25
C GLY A 393 55.57 25.83 21.00
N ALA A 394 55.38 25.23 19.84
CA ALA A 394 56.12 25.65 18.60
C ALA A 394 55.65 27.03 18.10
N ARG A 395 56.60 27.83 17.61
CA ARG A 395 56.31 29.09 16.94
C ARG A 395 55.97 28.83 15.48
N ILE A 396 54.79 29.27 15.05
CA ILE A 396 54.33 29.17 13.69
C ILE A 396 54.82 30.39 12.89
N GLN A 397 55.54 30.12 11.82
CA GLN A 397 55.92 31.11 10.83
C GLN A 397 55.14 30.75 9.54
N PRO A 398 54.09 31.51 9.19
CA PRO A 398 53.23 31.21 8.05
C PRO A 398 53.97 31.28 6.73
#